data_d9e54b3e6c0ff705ccfca67260fd1a8b
#
_entry.id   d9e54b3e6c0ff705ccfca67260fd1a8b
#
_cell.length_a   1.000
_cell.length_b   1.000
_cell.length_c   1.000
_cell.angle_alpha   90.00
_cell.angle_beta   90.00
_cell.angle_gamma   90.00
#
_symmetry.space_group_name_H-M   'P 1'
#
loop_
_entity.id
_entity.type
_entity.pdbx_description
1 polymer ?
#
loop_
_entity_poly.entity_id
_entity_poly.type
_entity_poly.pdbx_seq_one_letter_code
_entity_poly.pdbx_strand_id
1 'polypeptide(L)'
;MYAGKLVFAQVMEQLPLHRFHACVARYGGERKVQRFSCLDQFLCMAFAQLTYRESLREVETCLRAQRAKLYHMGFRSVVARNTLANANRVRDWRIYADFAQALIAIARRLYAGEALGMELEQTVFALDSTLIDLTLSVFPWAPYQQSKAAVQLHTLLDLLLPEPGAIYVMDRGYIDFARLYALHRAGAFFVIRDRASTRFRRRYSHPVDRGGGLICDQTIVFTGWNSAPGYPEPVRRIKLRLPDRAQTLVLLTNSTELPASIIGELYRCRWQIELFFK
;
A
#
# COMPACT_ATOMS: atom_id res chain seq x y z
N MET A 1 -18.15 32.48 14.37
CA MET A 1 -18.92 31.58 13.46
C MET A 1 -17.99 31.17 12.31
N TYR A 2 -17.47 29.97 12.34
CA TYR A 2 -16.62 29.45 11.24
C TYR A 2 -17.55 29.10 10.08
N ALA A 3 -17.89 30.07 9.28
CA ALA A 3 -18.73 29.88 8.11
C ALA A 3 -17.94 29.12 7.05
N GLY A 4 -18.13 27.81 7.00
CA GLY A 4 -17.98 27.05 5.77
C GLY A 4 -16.59 26.79 5.22
N LYS A 5 -15.57 26.57 6.07
CA LYS A 5 -14.33 25.97 5.54
C LYS A 5 -14.66 24.58 5.02
N LEU A 6 -14.38 24.33 3.74
CA LEU A 6 -14.58 23.01 3.13
C LEU A 6 -13.73 21.97 3.86
N VAL A 7 -14.27 20.77 4.05
CA VAL A 7 -13.54 19.64 4.67
C VAL A 7 -12.19 19.40 4.01
N PHE A 8 -12.14 19.47 2.67
CA PHE A 8 -10.89 19.38 1.92
C PHE A 8 -9.84 20.40 2.39
N ALA A 9 -10.22 21.67 2.55
CA ALA A 9 -9.31 22.71 3.02
C ALA A 9 -8.81 22.44 4.45
N GLN A 10 -9.68 21.97 5.34
CA GLN A 10 -9.32 21.61 6.71
C GLN A 10 -8.30 20.46 6.75
N VAL A 11 -8.48 19.45 5.91
CA VAL A 11 -7.52 18.35 5.79
C VAL A 11 -6.18 18.83 5.25
N MET A 12 -6.19 19.66 4.19
CA MET A 12 -4.96 20.19 3.60
C MET A 12 -4.18 21.13 4.52
N GLU A 13 -4.83 21.78 5.46
CA GLU A 13 -4.16 22.62 6.47
C GLU A 13 -3.29 21.84 7.47
N GLN A 14 -3.57 20.54 7.65
CA GLN A 14 -2.76 19.70 8.52
C GLN A 14 -1.42 19.30 7.89
N LEU A 15 -1.24 19.58 6.59
CA LEU A 15 -0.02 19.19 5.89
C LEU A 15 1.18 20.05 6.32
N PRO A 16 2.35 19.46 6.55
CA PRO A 16 3.58 20.17 6.86
C PRO A 16 4.16 20.83 5.60
N LEU A 17 3.52 21.91 5.13
CA LEU A 17 3.87 22.55 3.85
C LEU A 17 5.33 22.98 3.76
N HIS A 18 5.99 23.32 4.89
CA HIS A 18 7.41 23.62 4.92
C HIS A 18 8.27 22.45 4.41
N ARG A 19 7.88 21.18 4.73
CA ARG A 19 8.54 19.98 4.23
C ARG A 19 8.25 19.77 2.75
N PHE A 20 7.01 20.02 2.32
CA PHE A 20 6.66 19.97 0.91
C PHE A 20 7.51 20.94 0.09
N HIS A 21 7.61 22.21 0.52
CA HIS A 21 8.44 23.19 -0.17
C HIS A 21 9.93 22.85 -0.18
N ALA A 22 10.44 22.21 0.87
CA ALA A 22 11.80 21.69 0.88
C ALA A 22 12.01 20.60 -0.17
N CYS A 23 11.06 19.68 -0.36
CA CYS A 23 11.10 18.66 -1.43
C CYS A 23 11.03 19.32 -2.81
N VAL A 24 10.14 20.29 -3.01
CA VAL A 24 10.03 21.04 -4.26
C VAL A 24 11.33 21.77 -4.61
N ALA A 25 11.97 22.41 -3.64
CA ALA A 25 13.25 23.10 -3.81
C ALA A 25 14.38 22.12 -4.16
N ARG A 26 14.46 20.97 -3.49
CA ARG A 26 15.47 19.93 -3.72
C ARG A 26 15.51 19.47 -5.17
N TYR A 27 14.36 19.29 -5.79
CA TYR A 27 14.22 18.80 -7.17
C TYR A 27 13.93 19.90 -8.19
N GLY A 28 13.99 21.18 -7.78
CA GLY A 28 13.77 22.33 -8.66
C GLY A 28 12.37 22.36 -9.29
N GLY A 29 11.34 21.83 -8.59
CA GLY A 29 10.00 21.63 -9.12
C GLY A 29 9.27 22.92 -9.56
N GLU A 30 9.65 24.07 -9.01
CA GLU A 30 9.11 25.39 -9.38
C GLU A 30 9.96 26.12 -10.44
N ARG A 31 11.03 25.48 -10.96
CA ARG A 31 11.85 26.10 -12.00
C ARG A 31 11.03 26.32 -13.25
N LYS A 32 10.97 27.59 -13.72
CA LYS A 32 10.17 28.04 -14.88
C LYS A 32 8.64 27.88 -14.72
N VAL A 33 8.14 27.70 -13.51
CA VAL A 33 6.70 27.66 -13.24
C VAL A 33 6.15 29.09 -13.12
N GLN A 34 5.12 29.42 -13.89
CA GLN A 34 4.50 30.74 -13.89
C GLN A 34 3.19 30.79 -13.10
N ARG A 35 2.30 29.82 -13.28
CA ARG A 35 0.92 29.88 -12.76
C ARG A 35 0.49 28.63 -11.99
N PHE A 36 0.89 27.43 -12.41
CA PHE A 36 0.44 26.16 -11.84
C PHE A 36 1.59 25.54 -11.04
N SER A 37 1.59 25.76 -9.73
CA SER A 37 2.66 25.31 -8.82
C SER A 37 2.66 23.80 -8.60
N CYS A 38 3.74 23.27 -8.00
CA CYS A 38 3.77 21.88 -7.52
C CYS A 38 2.70 21.63 -6.45
N LEU A 39 2.41 22.66 -5.63
CA LEU A 39 1.33 22.57 -4.65
C LEU A 39 -0.04 22.51 -5.32
N ASP A 40 -0.31 23.30 -6.36
CA ASP A 40 -1.57 23.21 -7.11
C ASP A 40 -1.75 21.81 -7.71
N GLN A 41 -0.67 21.20 -8.24
CA GLN A 41 -0.72 19.81 -8.72
C GLN A 41 -1.03 18.82 -7.59
N PHE A 42 -0.33 18.93 -6.45
CA PHE A 42 -0.57 18.09 -5.28
C PHE A 42 -2.03 18.21 -4.82
N LEU A 43 -2.55 19.43 -4.69
CA LEU A 43 -3.94 19.65 -4.29
C LEU A 43 -4.94 19.05 -5.28
N CYS A 44 -4.67 19.13 -6.61
CA CYS A 44 -5.51 18.47 -7.61
C CYS A 44 -5.56 16.96 -7.44
N MET A 45 -4.40 16.33 -7.26
CA MET A 45 -4.30 14.88 -7.10
C MET A 45 -4.89 14.42 -5.76
N ALA A 46 -4.66 15.18 -4.67
CA ALA A 46 -5.29 14.94 -3.38
C ALA A 46 -6.82 15.08 -3.45
N PHE A 47 -7.31 16.10 -4.14
CA PHE A 47 -8.75 16.28 -4.38
C PHE A 47 -9.32 15.09 -5.16
N ALA A 48 -8.64 14.65 -6.22
CA ALA A 48 -9.06 13.49 -7.00
C ALA A 48 -9.18 12.24 -6.12
N GLN A 49 -8.17 11.96 -5.32
CA GLN A 49 -8.13 10.79 -4.44
C GLN A 49 -9.22 10.84 -3.35
N LEU A 50 -9.34 11.98 -2.66
CA LEU A 50 -10.31 12.14 -1.57
C LEU A 50 -11.77 12.21 -2.03
N THR A 51 -12.01 12.49 -3.32
CA THR A 51 -13.36 12.58 -3.90
C THR A 51 -13.64 11.48 -4.92
N TYR A 52 -12.78 10.45 -4.98
CA TYR A 52 -12.93 9.27 -5.86
C TYR A 52 -13.10 9.66 -7.34
N ARG A 53 -12.23 10.55 -7.87
CA ARG A 53 -12.24 10.92 -9.30
C ARG A 53 -11.28 10.04 -10.07
N GLU A 54 -11.79 9.39 -11.10
CA GLU A 54 -11.05 8.40 -11.90
C GLU A 54 -10.29 9.02 -13.08
N SER A 55 -10.63 10.25 -13.47
CA SER A 55 -10.02 10.91 -14.62
C SER A 55 -9.69 12.38 -14.39
N LEU A 56 -8.64 12.87 -15.06
CA LEU A 56 -8.28 14.29 -15.02
C LEU A 56 -9.38 15.21 -15.57
N ARG A 57 -10.27 14.67 -16.43
CA ARG A 57 -11.44 15.39 -16.93
C ARG A 57 -12.48 15.60 -15.83
N GLU A 58 -12.70 14.58 -15.01
CA GLU A 58 -13.59 14.71 -13.85
C GLU A 58 -13.02 15.67 -12.81
N VAL A 59 -11.72 15.62 -12.54
CA VAL A 59 -11.05 16.57 -11.65
C VAL A 59 -11.28 18.00 -12.13
N GLU A 60 -11.02 18.30 -13.41
CA GLU A 60 -11.27 19.60 -14.01
C GLU A 60 -12.74 20.02 -13.86
N THR A 61 -13.68 19.14 -14.21
CA THR A 61 -15.11 19.43 -14.16
C THR A 61 -15.59 19.73 -12.74
N CYS A 62 -15.17 18.92 -11.77
CA CYS A 62 -15.54 19.10 -10.36
C CYS A 62 -14.93 20.36 -9.75
N LEU A 63 -13.65 20.65 -10.04
CA LEU A 63 -13.02 21.89 -9.58
C LEU A 63 -13.65 23.12 -10.26
N ARG A 64 -14.01 23.04 -11.53
CA ARG A 64 -14.71 24.11 -12.26
C ARG A 64 -16.10 24.39 -11.68
N ALA A 65 -16.84 23.35 -11.30
CA ALA A 65 -18.14 23.51 -10.63
C ALA A 65 -18.01 24.23 -9.26
N GLN A 66 -16.86 24.13 -8.63
CA GLN A 66 -16.56 24.80 -7.35
C GLN A 66 -15.73 26.09 -7.50
N ARG A 67 -15.74 26.71 -8.66
CA ARG A 67 -14.90 27.88 -9.00
C ARG A 67 -14.86 28.96 -7.93
N ALA A 68 -16.02 29.29 -7.33
CA ALA A 68 -16.12 30.30 -6.27
C ALA A 68 -15.41 29.89 -4.98
N LYS A 69 -15.12 28.61 -4.78
CA LYS A 69 -14.52 28.06 -3.55
C LYS A 69 -13.05 27.69 -3.74
N LEU A 70 -12.51 27.73 -4.96
CA LEU A 70 -11.14 27.29 -5.25
C LEU A 70 -10.10 27.99 -4.38
N TYR A 71 -10.23 29.30 -4.19
CA TYR A 71 -9.33 30.08 -3.33
C TYR A 71 -9.32 29.53 -1.89
N HIS A 72 -10.49 29.22 -1.34
CA HIS A 72 -10.62 28.63 0.01
C HIS A 72 -10.13 27.20 0.10
N MET A 73 -9.98 26.52 -1.03
CA MET A 73 -9.38 25.18 -1.13
C MET A 73 -7.85 25.23 -1.32
N GLY A 74 -7.26 26.42 -1.40
CA GLY A 74 -5.84 26.62 -1.58
C GLY A 74 -5.36 26.73 -3.03
N PHE A 75 -6.28 26.70 -4.02
CA PHE A 75 -5.92 26.86 -5.42
C PHE A 75 -5.78 28.35 -5.81
N ARG A 76 -4.73 28.67 -6.53
CA ARG A 76 -4.47 30.04 -7.00
C ARG A 76 -5.31 30.43 -8.22
N SER A 77 -5.73 29.44 -9.01
CA SER A 77 -6.46 29.67 -10.27
C SER A 77 -7.30 28.45 -10.66
N VAL A 78 -8.11 28.63 -11.70
CA VAL A 78 -8.83 27.52 -12.33
C VAL A 78 -7.85 26.53 -12.94
N VAL A 79 -8.08 25.26 -12.69
CA VAL A 79 -7.23 24.15 -13.18
C VAL A 79 -7.77 23.64 -14.50
N ALA A 80 -6.92 23.63 -15.53
CA ALA A 80 -7.25 23.00 -16.81
C ALA A 80 -6.61 21.60 -16.89
N ARG A 81 -7.36 20.64 -17.43
CA ARG A 81 -6.91 19.25 -17.61
C ARG A 81 -5.54 19.14 -18.26
N ASN A 82 -5.32 19.89 -19.35
CA ASN A 82 -4.06 19.82 -20.09
C ASN A 82 -2.88 20.34 -19.26
N THR A 83 -3.10 21.36 -18.43
CA THR A 83 -2.09 21.88 -17.51
C THR A 83 -1.71 20.84 -16.46
N LEU A 84 -2.72 20.17 -15.86
CA LEU A 84 -2.50 19.11 -14.90
C LEU A 84 -1.82 17.89 -15.53
N ALA A 85 -2.26 17.47 -16.72
CA ALA A 85 -1.65 16.37 -17.46
C ALA A 85 -0.18 16.64 -17.80
N ASN A 86 0.13 17.86 -18.26
CA ASN A 86 1.52 18.25 -18.54
C ASN A 86 2.36 18.30 -17.27
N ALA A 87 1.83 18.81 -16.17
CA ALA A 87 2.52 18.81 -14.87
C ALA A 87 2.85 17.38 -14.41
N ASN A 88 1.90 16.44 -14.53
CA ASN A 88 2.12 15.03 -14.19
C ASN A 88 3.17 14.36 -15.09
N ARG A 89 3.33 14.80 -16.33
CA ARG A 89 4.31 14.26 -17.26
C ARG A 89 5.72 14.77 -17.03
N VAL A 90 5.88 16.06 -16.68
CA VAL A 90 7.20 16.74 -16.72
C VAL A 90 7.82 16.95 -15.34
N ARG A 91 7.02 16.95 -14.27
CA ARG A 91 7.53 17.18 -12.93
C ARG A 91 8.19 15.95 -12.36
N ASP A 92 9.21 16.18 -11.55
CA ASP A 92 9.93 15.10 -10.88
C ASP A 92 9.04 14.45 -9.82
N TRP A 93 8.75 13.18 -9.99
CA TRP A 93 7.93 12.39 -9.08
C TRP A 93 8.53 12.26 -7.68
N ARG A 94 9.86 12.40 -7.55
CA ARG A 94 10.58 12.32 -6.27
C ARG A 94 10.15 13.40 -5.29
N ILE A 95 9.64 14.55 -5.77
CA ILE A 95 9.05 15.59 -4.91
C ILE A 95 7.95 14.98 -4.03
N TYR A 96 7.06 14.22 -4.64
CA TYR A 96 5.90 13.63 -3.95
C TYR A 96 6.29 12.40 -3.15
N ALA A 97 7.24 11.60 -3.63
CA ALA A 97 7.76 10.44 -2.91
C ALA A 97 8.47 10.85 -1.60
N ASP A 98 9.37 11.84 -1.64
CA ASP A 98 10.05 12.36 -0.45
C ASP A 98 9.04 13.00 0.53
N PHE A 99 8.04 13.71 0.01
CA PHE A 99 6.99 14.28 0.84
C PHE A 99 6.14 13.19 1.51
N ALA A 100 5.79 12.13 0.79
CA ALA A 100 5.09 10.97 1.36
C ALA A 100 5.91 10.33 2.50
N GLN A 101 7.23 10.16 2.34
CA GLN A 101 8.11 9.66 3.40
C GLN A 101 8.10 10.58 4.63
N ALA A 102 8.07 11.90 4.43
CA ALA A 102 7.97 12.86 5.52
C ALA A 102 6.63 12.75 6.27
N LEU A 103 5.51 12.52 5.54
CA LEU A 103 4.19 12.29 6.14
C LEU A 103 4.13 10.97 6.90
N ILE A 104 4.70 9.89 6.35
CA ILE A 104 4.80 8.58 7.00
C ILE A 104 5.56 8.71 8.33
N ALA A 105 6.68 9.44 8.34
CA ALA A 105 7.46 9.65 9.56
C ALA A 105 6.69 10.42 10.64
N ILE A 106 5.80 11.35 10.25
CA ILE A 106 4.91 12.06 11.18
C ILE A 106 3.80 11.12 11.67
N ALA A 107 3.14 10.40 10.76
CA ALA A 107 2.08 9.46 11.09
C ALA A 107 2.57 8.39 12.08
N ARG A 108 3.74 7.80 11.84
CA ARG A 108 4.36 6.82 12.76
C ARG A 108 4.46 7.34 14.19
N ARG A 109 4.79 8.62 14.40
CA ARG A 109 4.87 9.22 15.75
C ARG A 109 3.49 9.43 16.37
N LEU A 110 2.52 9.84 15.57
CA LEU A 110 1.15 10.06 16.04
C LEU A 110 0.47 8.75 16.47
N TYR A 111 0.75 7.66 15.76
CA TYR A 111 0.18 6.34 16.01
C TYR A 111 1.06 5.41 16.88
N ALA A 112 2.22 5.88 17.35
CA ALA A 112 3.15 5.06 18.13
C ALA A 112 2.56 4.52 19.46
N GLY A 113 1.49 5.15 19.97
CA GLY A 113 0.78 4.72 21.19
C GLY A 113 -0.57 4.05 20.94
N GLU A 114 -1.00 3.92 19.66
CA GLU A 114 -2.26 3.24 19.36
C GLU A 114 -2.04 1.73 19.27
N ALA A 115 -2.65 1.00 20.20
CA ALA A 115 -2.68 -0.46 20.16
C ALA A 115 -3.51 -0.91 18.94
N LEU A 116 -2.93 -1.75 18.09
CA LEU A 116 -3.63 -2.46 17.00
C LEU A 116 -4.67 -3.46 17.51
N GLY A 117 -5.01 -3.42 18.81
CA GLY A 117 -5.85 -4.43 19.46
C GLY A 117 -5.12 -5.76 19.68
N MET A 118 -3.81 -5.79 19.47
CA MET A 118 -2.93 -6.94 19.66
C MET A 118 -1.70 -6.48 20.43
N GLU A 119 -1.25 -7.29 21.41
CA GLU A 119 0.02 -7.08 22.10
C GLU A 119 1.18 -7.53 21.19
N LEU A 120 1.71 -6.60 20.42
CA LEU A 120 2.86 -6.82 19.54
C LEU A 120 3.92 -5.77 19.82
N GLU A 121 5.14 -6.21 20.09
CA GLU A 121 6.31 -5.34 20.24
C GLU A 121 6.92 -4.96 18.88
N GLN A 122 6.64 -5.75 17.83
CA GLN A 122 7.23 -5.58 16.51
C GLN A 122 6.47 -4.55 15.66
N THR A 123 7.22 -3.82 14.85
CA THR A 123 6.65 -2.97 13.80
C THR A 123 5.99 -3.83 12.71
N VAL A 124 4.73 -3.54 12.38
CA VAL A 124 3.98 -4.25 11.33
C VAL A 124 3.83 -3.37 10.10
N PHE A 125 4.24 -3.88 8.95
CA PHE A 125 4.03 -3.27 7.64
C PHE A 125 3.03 -4.11 6.85
N ALA A 126 1.92 -3.50 6.44
CA ALA A 126 1.01 -4.15 5.52
C ALA A 126 1.28 -3.65 4.09
N LEU A 127 1.50 -4.59 3.18
CA LEU A 127 1.77 -4.32 1.78
C LEU A 127 0.55 -4.72 0.95
N ASP A 128 0.05 -3.78 0.18
CA ASP A 128 -1.02 -4.02 -0.77
C ASP A 128 -0.60 -3.61 -2.18
N SER A 129 -1.18 -4.25 -3.19
CA SER A 129 -0.93 -3.94 -4.60
C SER A 129 -2.09 -3.17 -5.18
N THR A 130 -1.80 -2.06 -5.83
CA THR A 130 -2.81 -1.31 -6.57
C THR A 130 -2.83 -1.75 -8.03
N LEU A 131 -4.01 -2.08 -8.54
CA LEU A 131 -4.24 -2.35 -9.94
C LEU A 131 -4.57 -1.04 -10.64
N ILE A 132 -3.76 -0.66 -11.62
CA ILE A 132 -4.04 0.50 -12.47
C ILE A 132 -4.60 -0.01 -13.78
N ASP A 133 -5.91 0.20 -13.98
CA ASP A 133 -6.57 -0.16 -15.23
C ASP A 133 -6.06 0.74 -16.36
N LEU A 134 -5.68 0.12 -17.48
CA LEU A 134 -5.19 0.79 -18.67
C LEU A 134 -6.11 0.50 -19.85
N THR A 135 -6.19 1.44 -20.78
CA THR A 135 -6.94 1.23 -22.03
C THR A 135 -6.10 0.36 -22.98
N LEU A 136 -6.61 -0.82 -23.34
CA LEU A 136 -5.87 -1.80 -24.16
C LEU A 136 -5.45 -1.25 -25.52
N SER A 137 -6.24 -0.36 -26.12
CA SER A 137 -5.92 0.30 -27.39
C SER A 137 -4.72 1.24 -27.32
N VAL A 138 -4.42 1.78 -26.15
CA VAL A 138 -3.28 2.70 -25.92
C VAL A 138 -2.07 1.97 -25.34
N PHE A 139 -2.31 0.87 -24.58
CA PHE A 139 -1.29 0.09 -23.89
C PHE A 139 -1.34 -1.39 -24.26
N PRO A 140 -1.15 -1.77 -25.54
CA PRO A 140 -1.28 -3.15 -26.01
C PRO A 140 -0.22 -4.11 -25.41
N TRP A 141 0.84 -3.57 -24.81
CA TRP A 141 1.91 -4.33 -24.16
C TRP A 141 1.58 -4.77 -22.73
N ALA A 142 0.48 -4.29 -22.16
CA ALA A 142 0.10 -4.57 -20.75
C ALA A 142 -1.18 -5.42 -20.65
N PRO A 143 -1.29 -6.61 -21.31
CA PRO A 143 -2.48 -7.44 -21.23
C PRO A 143 -2.60 -8.02 -19.82
N TYR A 144 -3.76 -7.80 -19.17
CA TYR A 144 -4.08 -8.36 -17.85
C TYR A 144 -5.15 -9.46 -17.93
N GLN A 145 -6.15 -9.26 -18.78
CA GLN A 145 -7.20 -10.21 -19.13
C GLN A 145 -7.52 -10.08 -20.63
N GLN A 146 -8.27 -11.02 -21.21
CA GLN A 146 -8.58 -11.03 -22.65
C GLN A 146 -9.15 -9.71 -23.21
N SER A 147 -9.76 -8.87 -22.37
CA SER A 147 -10.37 -7.60 -22.76
C SER A 147 -9.88 -6.37 -21.99
N LYS A 148 -8.88 -6.52 -21.11
CA LYS A 148 -8.41 -5.44 -20.24
C LYS A 148 -6.89 -5.37 -20.21
N ALA A 149 -6.33 -4.17 -20.25
CA ALA A 149 -4.95 -3.90 -19.90
C ALA A 149 -4.88 -3.34 -18.49
N ALA A 150 -3.90 -3.78 -17.71
CA ALA A 150 -3.64 -3.24 -16.39
C ALA A 150 -2.15 -3.41 -16.02
N VAL A 151 -1.64 -2.49 -15.23
CA VAL A 151 -0.33 -2.61 -14.58
C VAL A 151 -0.57 -2.77 -13.08
N GLN A 152 -0.03 -3.84 -12.52
CA GLN A 152 -0.04 -4.05 -11.09
C GLN A 152 1.17 -3.36 -10.47
N LEU A 153 0.93 -2.34 -9.67
CA LEU A 153 1.97 -1.58 -9.01
C LEU A 153 2.41 -2.28 -7.71
N HIS A 154 3.56 -2.95 -7.74
CA HIS A 154 4.21 -3.57 -6.57
C HIS A 154 5.34 -2.68 -6.02
N THR A 155 5.15 -1.38 -6.00
CA THR A 155 6.21 -0.38 -5.82
C THR A 155 6.96 -0.47 -4.49
N LEU A 156 6.37 -1.03 -3.46
CA LEU A 156 6.98 -0.99 -2.13
C LEU A 156 8.05 -2.06 -1.88
N LEU A 157 7.95 -3.22 -2.52
CA LEU A 157 8.85 -4.35 -2.24
C LEU A 157 10.27 -4.15 -2.78
N ASP A 158 10.44 -3.46 -3.90
CA ASP A 158 11.76 -3.21 -4.50
C ASP A 158 12.51 -2.04 -3.82
N LEU A 159 11.78 -1.18 -3.10
CA LEU A 159 12.33 0.00 -2.42
C LEU A 159 12.45 -0.17 -0.89
N LEU A 160 11.91 -1.26 -0.33
CA LEU A 160 12.00 -1.52 1.10
C LEU A 160 13.35 -2.15 1.43
N LEU A 161 14.14 -1.42 2.20
CA LEU A 161 15.20 -2.02 3.01
C LEU A 161 14.49 -2.78 4.14
N PRO A 162 14.65 -4.11 4.24
CA PRO A 162 14.01 -4.87 5.31
C PRO A 162 14.50 -4.38 6.68
N GLU A 163 13.57 -4.02 7.56
CA GLU A 163 13.87 -3.65 8.93
C GLU A 163 13.94 -4.94 9.77
N PRO A 164 15.08 -5.28 10.41
CA PRO A 164 15.17 -6.43 11.30
C PRO A 164 14.10 -6.38 12.40
N GLY A 165 13.46 -7.51 12.70
CA GLY A 165 12.38 -7.60 13.69
C GLY A 165 11.02 -7.13 13.21
N ALA A 166 10.89 -6.44 12.09
CA ALA A 166 9.60 -6.03 11.56
C ALA A 166 8.84 -7.17 10.87
N ILE A 167 7.51 -7.09 10.88
CA ILE A 167 6.61 -8.07 10.26
C ILE A 167 5.99 -7.47 9.00
N TYR A 168 6.17 -8.12 7.85
CA TYR A 168 5.63 -7.72 6.57
C TYR A 168 4.41 -8.58 6.22
N VAL A 169 3.22 -7.97 6.24
CA VAL A 169 1.95 -8.65 5.90
C VAL A 169 1.59 -8.36 4.45
N MET A 170 1.44 -9.42 3.65
CA MET A 170 1.34 -9.31 2.19
C MET A 170 0.24 -10.20 1.62
N ASP A 171 -0.37 -9.79 0.50
CA ASP A 171 -1.26 -10.66 -0.27
C ASP A 171 -0.47 -11.66 -1.13
N ARG A 172 -1.18 -12.70 -1.62
CA ARG A 172 -0.62 -13.78 -2.48
C ARG A 172 0.05 -13.27 -3.78
N GLY A 173 -0.28 -12.05 -4.21
CA GLY A 173 0.35 -11.39 -5.36
C GLY A 173 1.85 -11.17 -5.16
N TYR A 174 2.26 -10.99 -3.92
CA TYR A 174 3.65 -10.74 -3.53
C TYR A 174 4.49 -12.00 -3.32
N ILE A 175 3.97 -13.21 -3.59
CA ILE A 175 4.77 -14.44 -3.45
C ILE A 175 5.89 -14.43 -4.49
N ASP A 176 7.07 -14.12 -4.00
CA ASP A 176 8.38 -14.33 -4.61
C ASP A 176 9.28 -14.98 -3.55
N PHE A 177 9.61 -16.23 -3.75
CA PHE A 177 10.31 -17.02 -2.72
C PHE A 177 11.72 -16.48 -2.42
N ALA A 178 12.42 -15.96 -3.42
CA ALA A 178 13.74 -15.37 -3.23
C ALA A 178 13.67 -14.08 -2.40
N ARG A 179 12.66 -13.24 -2.64
CA ARG A 179 12.39 -12.04 -1.83
C ARG A 179 11.97 -12.37 -0.41
N LEU A 180 11.08 -13.35 -0.22
CA LEU A 180 10.70 -13.82 1.12
C LEU A 180 11.92 -14.34 1.88
N TYR A 181 12.85 -15.01 1.19
CA TYR A 181 14.08 -15.46 1.78
C TYR A 181 15.04 -14.31 2.10
N ALA A 182 15.08 -13.28 1.27
CA ALA A 182 15.85 -12.06 1.56
C ALA A 182 15.33 -11.34 2.81
N LEU A 183 13.99 -11.23 3.00
CA LEU A 183 13.39 -10.73 4.24
C LEU A 183 13.82 -11.56 5.45
N HIS A 184 13.73 -12.89 5.34
CA HIS A 184 14.13 -13.81 6.40
C HIS A 184 15.61 -13.62 6.78
N ARG A 185 16.51 -13.58 5.80
CA ARG A 185 17.94 -13.37 6.03
C ARG A 185 18.28 -12.01 6.63
N ALA A 186 17.46 -11.01 6.38
CA ALA A 186 17.58 -9.68 6.99
C ALA A 186 17.05 -9.63 8.44
N GLY A 187 16.59 -10.76 9.01
CA GLY A 187 16.01 -10.82 10.34
C GLY A 187 14.59 -10.25 10.42
N ALA A 188 13.93 -10.06 9.30
CA ALA A 188 12.54 -9.62 9.23
C ALA A 188 11.58 -10.82 9.14
N PHE A 189 10.33 -10.59 9.56
CA PHE A 189 9.28 -11.58 9.49
C PHE A 189 8.30 -11.25 8.36
N PHE A 190 7.65 -12.29 7.82
CA PHE A 190 6.58 -12.09 6.87
C PHE A 190 5.34 -12.93 7.23
N VAL A 191 4.18 -12.44 6.84
CA VAL A 191 2.89 -13.15 6.83
C VAL A 191 2.28 -12.97 5.46
N ILE A 192 2.17 -14.04 4.68
CA ILE A 192 1.70 -13.98 3.30
C ILE A 192 0.65 -15.05 3.03
N ARG A 193 -0.37 -14.71 2.24
CA ARG A 193 -1.37 -15.69 1.81
C ARG A 193 -0.78 -16.65 0.79
N ASP A 194 -0.94 -17.95 1.03
CA ASP A 194 -0.44 -19.03 0.15
C ASP A 194 -1.24 -19.13 -1.15
N ARG A 195 -0.59 -19.64 -2.19
CA ARG A 195 -1.22 -20.03 -3.46
C ARG A 195 -1.61 -21.52 -3.42
N ALA A 196 -2.76 -21.87 -4.00
CA ALA A 196 -3.20 -23.27 -4.05
C ALA A 196 -2.21 -24.19 -4.80
N SER A 197 -1.39 -23.62 -5.67
CA SER A 197 -0.38 -24.34 -6.47
C SER A 197 0.96 -24.57 -5.75
N THR A 198 1.13 -24.05 -4.53
CA THR A 198 2.40 -24.18 -3.78
C THR A 198 2.66 -25.64 -3.45
N ARG A 199 3.80 -26.16 -3.92
CA ARG A 199 4.24 -27.54 -3.64
C ARG A 199 5.14 -27.56 -2.42
N PHE A 200 4.82 -28.42 -1.45
CA PHE A 200 5.57 -28.53 -0.21
C PHE A 200 5.56 -29.97 0.34
N ARG A 201 6.50 -30.24 1.24
CA ARG A 201 6.52 -31.43 2.09
C ARG A 201 6.41 -30.99 3.55
N ARG A 202 5.44 -31.55 4.26
CA ARG A 202 5.29 -31.34 5.69
C ARG A 202 6.46 -32.00 6.44
N ARG A 203 7.07 -31.23 7.33
CA ARG A 203 8.09 -31.69 8.28
C ARG A 203 7.48 -32.05 9.62
N TYR A 204 6.64 -31.16 10.15
CA TYR A 204 6.03 -31.30 11.46
C TYR A 204 4.61 -30.70 11.49
N SER A 205 3.72 -31.23 12.35
CA SER A 205 2.42 -30.65 12.65
C SER A 205 2.38 -30.27 14.12
N HIS A 206 2.14 -29.00 14.38
CA HIS A 206 1.98 -28.49 15.74
C HIS A 206 0.57 -28.81 16.27
N PRO A 207 0.42 -29.00 17.58
CA PRO A 207 -0.91 -29.07 18.20
C PRO A 207 -1.71 -27.81 17.90
N VAL A 208 -3.01 -27.96 17.63
CA VAL A 208 -3.89 -26.82 17.31
C VAL A 208 -5.13 -26.86 18.19
N ASP A 209 -5.49 -25.69 18.74
CA ASP A 209 -6.81 -25.50 19.30
C ASP A 209 -7.81 -25.18 18.19
N ARG A 210 -8.75 -26.07 17.96
CA ARG A 210 -9.77 -25.92 16.91
C ARG A 210 -10.91 -25.00 17.29
N GLY A 211 -11.03 -24.62 18.57
CA GLY A 211 -12.07 -23.72 19.06
C GLY A 211 -12.04 -22.33 18.44
N GLY A 212 -10.83 -21.83 18.10
CA GLY A 212 -10.61 -20.54 17.45
C GLY A 212 -10.61 -20.55 15.92
N GLY A 213 -11.15 -21.61 15.27
CA GLY A 213 -11.18 -21.72 13.80
C GLY A 213 -9.85 -22.15 13.18
N LEU A 214 -8.83 -22.46 13.96
CA LEU A 214 -7.54 -22.97 13.48
C LEU A 214 -7.72 -24.44 13.01
N ILE A 215 -7.34 -24.70 11.75
CA ILE A 215 -7.48 -26.02 11.13
C ILE A 215 -6.16 -26.81 11.24
N CYS A 216 -5.04 -26.18 10.91
CA CYS A 216 -3.72 -26.77 11.10
C CYS A 216 -2.63 -25.69 11.20
N ASP A 217 -1.55 -26.08 11.87
CA ASP A 217 -0.31 -25.35 12.01
C ASP A 217 0.83 -26.32 11.74
N GLN A 218 1.63 -26.05 10.72
CA GLN A 218 2.59 -27.02 10.18
C GLN A 218 3.92 -26.34 9.84
N THR A 219 5.02 -27.02 10.14
CA THR A 219 6.32 -26.69 9.56
C THR A 219 6.48 -27.45 8.26
N ILE A 220 6.73 -26.75 7.17
CA ILE A 220 6.86 -27.28 5.81
C ILE A 220 8.21 -26.90 5.19
N VAL A 221 8.59 -27.61 4.15
CA VAL A 221 9.66 -27.22 3.21
C VAL A 221 9.10 -27.22 1.80
N PHE A 222 9.48 -26.24 1.00
CA PHE A 222 9.05 -26.17 -0.38
C PHE A 222 9.71 -27.27 -1.22
N THR A 223 8.96 -27.80 -2.20
CA THR A 223 9.43 -28.86 -3.12
C THR A 223 9.23 -28.49 -4.58
N GLY A 224 8.64 -27.34 -4.87
CA GLY A 224 8.45 -26.87 -6.24
C GLY A 224 9.76 -26.39 -6.86
N TRP A 225 9.87 -26.46 -8.19
CA TRP A 225 11.06 -26.11 -8.97
C TRP A 225 11.59 -24.70 -8.66
N ASN A 226 10.71 -23.72 -8.57
CA ASN A 226 11.10 -22.32 -8.26
C ASN A 226 11.09 -22.02 -6.76
N SER A 227 10.22 -22.67 -5.98
CA SER A 227 10.05 -22.37 -4.56
C SER A 227 11.13 -22.97 -3.69
N ALA A 228 11.58 -24.19 -3.99
CA ALA A 228 12.60 -24.86 -3.20
C ALA A 228 13.97 -24.17 -3.25
N PRO A 229 14.54 -23.80 -4.42
CA PRO A 229 15.78 -23.05 -4.46
C PRO A 229 15.62 -21.60 -3.98
N GLY A 230 14.43 -20.97 -4.20
CA GLY A 230 14.16 -19.59 -3.79
C GLY A 230 14.02 -19.44 -2.28
N TYR A 231 13.52 -20.46 -1.58
CA TYR A 231 13.41 -20.48 -0.12
C TYR A 231 13.77 -21.87 0.43
N PRO A 232 15.05 -22.12 0.73
CA PRO A 232 15.54 -23.45 1.09
C PRO A 232 15.23 -23.85 2.54
N GLU A 233 14.87 -22.91 3.40
CA GLU A 233 14.61 -23.15 4.81
C GLU A 233 13.17 -23.56 5.11
N PRO A 234 12.90 -24.17 6.28
CA PRO A 234 11.55 -24.47 6.70
C PRO A 234 10.72 -23.19 6.90
N VAL A 235 9.43 -23.29 6.56
CA VAL A 235 8.44 -22.24 6.70
C VAL A 235 7.25 -22.79 7.47
N ARG A 236 6.61 -21.96 8.27
CA ARG A 236 5.39 -22.29 8.99
C ARG A 236 4.19 -22.02 8.09
N ARG A 237 3.28 -22.99 7.99
CA ARG A 237 2.06 -22.95 7.20
C ARG A 237 0.87 -23.10 8.12
N ILE A 238 0.05 -22.06 8.19
CA ILE A 238 -1.12 -21.99 9.06
C ILE A 238 -2.38 -21.98 8.21
N LYS A 239 -3.34 -22.84 8.54
CA LYS A 239 -4.65 -22.91 7.88
C LYS A 239 -5.73 -22.60 8.89
N LEU A 240 -6.57 -21.60 8.60
CA LEU A 240 -7.62 -21.14 9.49
C LEU A 240 -8.92 -20.87 8.71
N ARG A 241 -10.04 -21.01 9.40
CA ARG A 241 -11.38 -20.66 8.91
C ARG A 241 -11.69 -19.22 9.37
N LEU A 242 -12.13 -18.39 8.46
CA LEU A 242 -12.58 -17.04 8.80
C LEU A 242 -14.00 -17.11 9.37
N PRO A 243 -14.27 -16.50 10.56
CA PRO A 243 -15.59 -16.55 11.19
C PRO A 243 -16.69 -15.96 10.31
N ASP A 244 -16.37 -14.87 9.59
CA ASP A 244 -17.34 -14.08 8.81
C ASP A 244 -17.50 -14.56 7.35
N ARG A 245 -16.75 -15.55 6.92
CA ARG A 245 -16.77 -16.06 5.54
C ARG A 245 -16.56 -17.57 5.55
N ALA A 246 -17.32 -18.29 4.73
CA ALA A 246 -17.14 -19.73 4.54
C ALA A 246 -15.79 -20.10 3.89
N GLN A 247 -14.84 -19.18 3.88
CA GLN A 247 -13.54 -19.36 3.21
C GLN A 247 -12.46 -19.78 4.20
N THR A 248 -11.60 -20.67 3.72
CA THR A 248 -10.38 -21.06 4.42
C THR A 248 -9.21 -20.21 3.95
N LEU A 249 -8.49 -19.66 4.91
CA LEU A 249 -7.27 -18.90 4.68
C LEU A 249 -6.05 -19.78 4.95
N VAL A 250 -5.07 -19.75 4.07
CA VAL A 250 -3.79 -20.43 4.24
C VAL A 250 -2.70 -19.37 4.21
N LEU A 251 -1.91 -19.31 5.29
CA LEU A 251 -0.82 -18.35 5.47
C LEU A 251 0.52 -19.07 5.56
N LEU A 252 1.55 -18.42 5.05
CA LEU A 252 2.95 -18.79 5.21
C LEU A 252 3.65 -17.71 6.01
N THR A 253 4.52 -18.11 6.93
CA THR A 253 5.31 -17.20 7.76
C THR A 253 6.62 -17.85 8.20
N ASN A 254 7.67 -17.04 8.36
CA ASN A 254 8.91 -17.48 9.00
C ASN A 254 8.91 -17.22 10.53
N SER A 255 7.86 -16.61 11.08
CA SER A 255 7.72 -16.45 12.52
C SER A 255 7.33 -17.79 13.16
N THR A 256 8.19 -18.30 14.04
CA THR A 256 7.96 -19.52 14.84
C THR A 256 7.39 -19.23 16.21
N GLU A 257 7.55 -18.00 16.70
CA GLU A 257 7.24 -17.58 18.08
C GLU A 257 5.79 -17.11 18.23
N LEU A 258 5.30 -16.36 17.24
CA LEU A 258 3.95 -15.80 17.33
C LEU A 258 2.86 -16.89 17.30
N PRO A 259 1.83 -16.81 18.17
CA PRO A 259 0.67 -17.69 18.10
C PRO A 259 -0.01 -17.65 16.74
N ALA A 260 -0.55 -18.80 16.29
CA ALA A 260 -1.23 -18.90 14.99
C ALA A 260 -2.47 -17.99 14.90
N SER A 261 -3.15 -17.72 16.02
CA SER A 261 -4.25 -16.77 16.13
C SER A 261 -3.79 -15.34 15.79
N ILE A 262 -2.69 -14.89 16.38
CA ILE A 262 -2.10 -13.56 16.11
C ILE A 262 -1.68 -13.43 14.64
N ILE A 263 -1.06 -14.45 14.06
CA ILE A 263 -0.73 -14.45 12.61
C ILE A 263 -2.00 -14.30 11.76
N GLY A 264 -3.08 -14.95 12.13
CA GLY A 264 -4.39 -14.82 11.47
C GLY A 264 -4.98 -13.41 11.59
N GLU A 265 -4.89 -12.80 12.77
CA GLU A 265 -5.34 -11.44 13.02
C GLU A 265 -4.52 -10.39 12.26
N LEU A 266 -3.20 -10.51 12.26
CA LEU A 266 -2.31 -9.67 11.48
C LEU A 266 -2.72 -9.65 10.00
N TYR A 267 -3.03 -10.83 9.45
CA TYR A 267 -3.47 -10.90 8.06
C TYR A 267 -4.86 -10.27 7.86
N ARG A 268 -5.77 -10.36 8.83
CA ARG A 268 -7.09 -9.69 8.76
C ARG A 268 -6.96 -8.18 8.80
N CYS A 269 -6.05 -7.63 9.61
CA CYS A 269 -5.78 -6.18 9.66
C CYS A 269 -5.35 -5.61 8.31
N ARG A 270 -4.70 -6.40 7.44
CA ARG A 270 -4.36 -5.98 6.08
C ARG A 270 -5.60 -5.52 5.28
N TRP A 271 -6.76 -6.15 5.48
CA TRP A 271 -7.98 -5.75 4.78
C TRP A 271 -8.51 -4.37 5.16
N GLN A 272 -8.14 -3.83 6.31
CA GLN A 272 -8.48 -2.45 6.69
C GLN A 272 -7.80 -1.45 5.74
N ILE A 273 -6.62 -1.80 5.22
CA ILE A 273 -5.90 -0.99 4.23
C ILE A 273 -6.59 -1.04 2.87
N GLU A 274 -7.10 -2.20 2.44
CA GLU A 274 -7.91 -2.29 1.21
C GLU A 274 -9.17 -1.41 1.28
N LEU A 275 -9.80 -1.29 2.46
CA LEU A 275 -10.95 -0.42 2.68
C LEU A 275 -10.57 1.07 2.60
N PHE A 276 -9.35 1.42 2.97
CA PHE A 276 -8.85 2.80 2.86
C PHE A 276 -8.62 3.23 1.40
N PHE A 277 -8.25 2.29 0.52
CA PHE A 277 -8.00 2.55 -0.90
C PHE A 277 -9.23 2.35 -1.80
N LYS A 278 -10.35 1.86 -1.27
CA LYS A 278 -11.65 1.77 -1.95
C LYS A 278 -12.51 2.99 -1.69
#